data_a542dd3cb63f925ef456010d6894f6af
#
_entry.id   a542dd3cb63f925ef456010d6894f6af
#
_cell.length_a   1.000
_cell.length_b   1.000
_cell.length_c   1.000
_cell.angle_alpha   90.00
_cell.angle_beta   90.00
_cell.angle_gamma   90.00
#
_symmetry.space_group_name_H-M   'P 1'
#
loop_
_entity.id
_entity.type
_entity.pdbx_description
1 polymer ?
#
loop_
_entity_poly.entity_id
_entity_poly.type
_entity_poly.pdbx_seq_one_letter_code
_entity_poly.pdbx_strand_id
1 'polypeptide(L)'
;MKEIRWTTPWLVALLLATLLLPATTHATPGVNERFQEYYTQHQGMRILGYPLTDLTYADGHPAQYFEKGRLEDHRGAVVDPTWAFMYGRLTVELMERDPDGAVNEMGITYAALAHAAQSRWRQAAPAGFPGGTMPISTGMFVPYDAQLQPAPGHVVPMRFWNYINRADLFPGGWLHDIGLPLTAATTVETYKNGELREITYQAFERTVLTYDPQNPIGWQVERGNLGRDALRTWSPPAVSAAIELPQPDAPVTLPLHLQATVWGGQPGEQVTATLRRQDGTHFSQSFTLLRGKLGGGLAIGNLSWLSPGDPPPTQPATLELRGAGGNILARQPVRVLGPNDPNTQEVTIYWLHPNNAEVMPHTQRVVKTPAIGTAALNELLWGPPRTQIGFRTALPTPEEVLNYPGNRPDWGPRVTLRSLTIEDGVATADFSQEMRAYGGGSLRVRLIREQITQTLLQFPTVDAVIIAVEGETEGVLQP
;
A
#
# COMPACT_ATOMS: atom_id res chain seq x y z
N MET A 1 22.50 93.76 13.85
CA MET A 1 21.18 93.43 14.43
C MET A 1 20.37 92.72 13.41
N LYS A 2 20.29 91.41 13.47
CA LYS A 2 19.17 90.57 12.90
C LYS A 2 19.47 89.16 13.39
N GLU A 3 18.61 88.69 14.23
CA GLU A 3 18.67 87.34 14.83
C GLU A 3 18.40 86.28 13.77
N ILE A 4 19.21 85.23 13.71
CA ILE A 4 18.96 84.02 12.89
C ILE A 4 18.45 82.95 13.84
N ARG A 5 17.17 82.63 13.68
CA ARG A 5 16.53 81.49 14.37
C ARG A 5 16.98 80.17 13.72
N TRP A 6 17.51 79.27 14.52
CA TRP A 6 17.80 77.87 14.14
C TRP A 6 16.55 77.05 14.31
N THR A 7 16.07 76.49 13.23
CA THR A 7 14.99 75.45 13.23
C THR A 7 15.69 74.08 13.24
N THR A 8 15.44 73.31 14.26
CA THR A 8 15.87 71.92 14.42
C THR A 8 15.15 70.97 13.44
N PRO A 9 15.83 70.11 12.64
CA PRO A 9 15.18 69.09 11.90
C PRO A 9 14.94 67.87 12.78
N TRP A 10 13.73 67.35 12.79
CA TRP A 10 13.34 66.10 13.41
C TRP A 10 13.98 64.92 12.66
N LEU A 11 14.88 64.21 13.31
CA LEU A 11 15.39 62.93 12.86
C LEU A 11 14.30 61.85 13.12
N VAL A 12 13.64 61.40 12.05
CA VAL A 12 12.81 60.22 12.10
C VAL A 12 13.71 58.99 12.05
N ALA A 13 13.91 58.39 13.20
CA ALA A 13 14.60 57.11 13.33
C ALA A 13 13.64 55.99 12.82
N LEU A 14 13.87 55.53 11.60
CA LEU A 14 13.19 54.34 11.07
C LEU A 14 13.79 53.09 11.74
N LEU A 15 13.12 52.56 12.75
CA LEU A 15 13.48 51.29 13.35
C LEU A 15 13.08 50.16 12.32
N LEU A 16 14.08 49.66 11.57
CA LEU A 16 13.96 48.41 10.84
C LEU A 16 13.94 47.27 11.86
N ALA A 17 12.76 46.83 12.26
CA ALA A 17 12.58 45.55 12.94
C ALA A 17 12.76 44.45 11.89
N THR A 18 13.98 43.95 11.76
CA THR A 18 14.24 42.67 11.09
C THR A 18 13.58 41.58 11.91
N LEU A 19 12.42 41.11 11.46
CA LEU A 19 11.83 39.85 11.89
C LEU A 19 12.81 38.74 11.53
N LEU A 20 13.66 38.35 12.48
CA LEU A 20 14.35 37.08 12.46
C LEU A 20 13.30 35.99 12.62
N LEU A 21 12.73 35.55 11.50
CA LEU A 21 12.04 34.26 11.46
C LEU A 21 13.09 33.22 11.90
N PRO A 22 12.82 32.37 12.89
CA PRO A 22 13.72 31.27 13.20
C PRO A 22 13.83 30.43 11.93
N ALA A 23 15.04 30.35 11.36
CA ALA A 23 15.34 29.35 10.36
C ALA A 23 15.03 28.00 11.03
N THR A 24 13.98 27.33 10.58
CA THR A 24 13.75 25.95 10.95
C THR A 24 14.94 25.16 10.41
N THR A 25 15.93 24.94 11.26
CA THR A 25 16.96 23.96 10.98
C THR A 25 16.27 22.62 10.92
N HIS A 26 15.93 22.16 9.72
CA HIS A 26 15.53 20.77 9.54
C HIS A 26 16.73 19.92 9.98
N ALA A 27 16.58 19.23 11.10
CA ALA A 27 17.56 18.24 11.52
C ALA A 27 17.75 17.25 10.36
N THR A 28 19.00 16.88 10.08
CA THR A 28 19.29 15.85 9.07
C THR A 28 18.51 14.58 9.47
N PRO A 29 17.72 13.98 8.56
CA PRO A 29 16.95 12.78 8.88
C PRO A 29 17.85 11.69 9.45
N GLY A 30 17.41 11.04 10.53
CA GLY A 30 18.05 9.82 11.05
C GLY A 30 17.51 8.58 10.35
N VAL A 31 18.19 7.45 10.52
CA VAL A 31 17.62 6.16 10.11
C VAL A 31 16.41 5.87 10.99
N ASN A 32 15.25 5.65 10.36
CA ASN A 32 14.02 5.34 11.10
C ASN A 32 14.18 4.01 11.88
N GLU A 33 13.59 3.92 13.06
CA GLU A 33 13.67 2.74 13.94
C GLU A 33 13.28 1.43 13.24
N ARG A 34 12.35 1.48 12.28
CA ARG A 34 11.92 0.32 11.48
C ARG A 34 13.05 -0.29 10.69
N PHE A 35 13.98 0.53 10.22
CA PHE A 35 15.10 0.15 9.35
C PHE A 35 16.42 0.07 10.07
N GLN A 36 16.50 0.55 11.30
CA GLN A 36 17.75 0.72 12.06
C GLN A 36 18.52 -0.59 12.21
N GLU A 37 17.84 -1.67 12.55
CA GLU A 37 18.47 -3.00 12.72
C GLU A 37 19.04 -3.48 11.40
N TYR A 38 18.20 -3.50 10.33
CA TYR A 38 18.62 -3.93 8.98
C TYR A 38 19.81 -3.08 8.47
N TYR A 39 19.72 -1.76 8.59
CA TYR A 39 20.76 -0.84 8.17
C TYR A 39 22.09 -1.11 8.89
N THR A 40 22.04 -1.37 10.20
CA THR A 40 23.25 -1.61 11.00
C THR A 40 23.89 -2.97 10.69
N GLN A 41 23.07 -4.02 10.56
CA GLN A 41 23.55 -5.39 10.31
C GLN A 41 24.16 -5.55 8.91
N HIS A 42 23.70 -4.78 7.91
CA HIS A 42 24.07 -4.95 6.50
C HIS A 42 24.92 -3.78 5.95
N GLN A 43 25.76 -3.18 6.78
CA GLN A 43 26.65 -2.07 6.38
C GLN A 43 25.89 -0.94 5.65
N GLY A 44 24.74 -0.52 6.17
CA GLY A 44 23.82 0.42 5.53
C GLY A 44 24.48 1.69 5.03
N MET A 45 25.46 2.25 5.77
CA MET A 45 26.25 3.41 5.32
C MET A 45 26.94 3.14 3.97
N ARG A 46 27.43 1.93 3.74
CA ARG A 46 28.10 1.56 2.49
C ARG A 46 27.13 1.36 1.34
N ILE A 47 26.05 0.60 1.58
CA ILE A 47 25.13 0.17 0.51
C ILE A 47 23.99 1.15 0.26
N LEU A 48 23.58 1.93 1.26
CA LEU A 48 22.48 2.90 1.18
C LEU A 48 22.98 4.36 1.28
N GLY A 49 24.04 4.62 2.01
CA GLY A 49 24.49 5.98 2.34
C GLY A 49 23.64 6.61 3.45
N TYR A 50 23.70 7.93 3.60
CA TYR A 50 22.92 8.67 4.59
C TYR A 50 21.44 8.67 4.26
N PRO A 51 20.54 8.66 5.27
CA PRO A 51 19.10 8.87 5.04
C PRO A 51 18.84 10.29 4.54
N LEU A 52 17.93 10.40 3.58
CA LEU A 52 17.54 11.68 2.94
C LEU A 52 16.14 12.14 3.35
N THR A 53 15.29 11.21 3.82
CA THR A 53 13.92 11.51 4.27
C THR A 53 13.69 10.94 5.66
N ASP A 54 12.69 11.45 6.35
CA ASP A 54 12.03 10.75 7.43
C ASP A 54 11.26 9.53 6.87
N LEU A 55 10.50 8.83 7.71
CA LEU A 55 9.63 7.75 7.25
C LEU A 55 8.65 8.29 6.20
N THR A 56 8.57 7.60 5.09
CA THR A 56 7.66 7.87 3.97
C THR A 56 7.00 6.57 3.53
N TYR A 57 6.29 6.60 2.41
CA TYR A 57 5.58 5.44 1.90
C TYR A 57 5.79 5.29 0.39
N ALA A 58 5.95 4.06 -0.06
CA ALA A 58 6.07 3.69 -1.46
C ALA A 58 5.18 2.47 -1.71
N ASP A 59 4.27 2.58 -2.69
CA ASP A 59 3.31 1.54 -3.06
C ASP A 59 2.58 0.90 -1.86
N GLY A 60 2.31 1.76 -0.86
CA GLY A 60 1.63 1.36 0.34
C GLY A 60 2.51 0.76 1.44
N HIS A 61 3.80 0.64 1.26
CA HIS A 61 4.74 0.13 2.26
C HIS A 61 5.50 1.26 2.93
N PRO A 62 5.75 1.19 4.25
CA PRO A 62 6.68 2.09 4.92
C PRO A 62 8.03 2.06 4.23
N ALA A 63 8.58 3.22 3.94
CA ALA A 63 9.81 3.35 3.19
C ALA A 63 10.68 4.50 3.72
N GLN A 64 11.97 4.44 3.46
CA GLN A 64 12.88 5.54 3.69
C GLN A 64 13.86 5.66 2.53
N TYR A 65 14.05 6.87 2.06
CA TYR A 65 15.05 7.17 1.02
C TYR A 65 16.39 7.44 1.64
N PHE A 66 17.40 6.83 1.04
CA PHE A 66 18.81 7.01 1.34
C PHE A 66 19.51 7.49 0.06
N GLU A 67 20.77 7.92 0.17
CA GLU A 67 21.51 8.43 -0.98
C GLU A 67 21.52 7.47 -2.17
N LYS A 68 21.73 6.17 -1.93
CA LYS A 68 21.93 5.15 -2.96
C LYS A 68 20.70 4.32 -3.27
N GLY A 69 19.56 4.55 -2.58
CA GLY A 69 18.38 3.74 -2.78
C GLY A 69 17.23 4.07 -1.84
N ARG A 70 16.16 3.29 -1.95
CA ARG A 70 15.03 3.29 -1.03
C ARG A 70 14.92 1.91 -0.38
N LEU A 71 14.77 1.87 0.93
CA LEU A 71 14.47 0.66 1.70
C LEU A 71 12.99 0.66 2.08
N GLU A 72 12.32 -0.47 1.90
CA GLU A 72 10.89 -0.67 2.10
C GLU A 72 10.64 -1.78 3.12
N ASP A 73 9.65 -1.58 4.00
CA ASP A 73 9.22 -2.54 5.01
C ASP A 73 7.97 -3.28 4.53
N HIS A 74 8.14 -4.53 4.14
CA HIS A 74 7.07 -5.43 3.70
C HIS A 74 6.63 -6.42 4.76
N ARG A 75 7.12 -6.31 6.00
CA ARG A 75 6.72 -7.19 7.12
C ARG A 75 5.21 -7.16 7.30
N GLY A 76 4.60 -8.35 7.36
CA GLY A 76 3.15 -8.54 7.44
C GLY A 76 2.41 -8.54 6.11
N ALA A 77 3.05 -8.15 4.99
CA ALA A 77 2.55 -8.37 3.64
C ALA A 77 3.13 -9.64 3.00
N VAL A 78 4.22 -10.16 3.55
CA VAL A 78 4.94 -11.34 3.03
C VAL A 78 5.04 -12.44 4.09
N VAL A 79 5.00 -13.68 3.64
CA VAL A 79 5.14 -14.87 4.50
C VAL A 79 6.61 -15.23 4.71
N ASP A 80 7.43 -15.14 3.65
CA ASP A 80 8.86 -15.43 3.71
C ASP A 80 9.62 -14.22 4.28
N PRO A 81 10.33 -14.39 5.44
CA PRO A 81 11.10 -13.32 6.06
C PRO A 81 12.17 -12.69 5.16
N THR A 82 12.66 -13.40 4.15
CA THR A 82 13.64 -12.89 3.17
C THR A 82 13.10 -11.64 2.47
N TRP A 83 11.79 -11.56 2.25
CA TRP A 83 11.11 -10.45 1.59
C TRP A 83 10.62 -9.36 2.55
N ALA A 84 10.95 -9.47 3.84
CA ALA A 84 10.51 -8.51 4.86
C ALA A 84 11.05 -7.10 4.62
N PHE A 85 12.27 -6.98 4.10
CA PHE A 85 12.86 -5.71 3.68
C PHE A 85 13.29 -5.80 2.22
N MET A 86 12.88 -4.83 1.43
CA MET A 86 13.14 -4.79 -0.01
C MET A 86 13.74 -3.44 -0.40
N TYR A 87 14.60 -3.46 -1.40
CA TYR A 87 15.04 -2.23 -2.05
C TYR A 87 14.04 -1.84 -3.14
N GLY A 88 13.64 -0.59 -3.18
CA GLY A 88 12.77 -0.04 -4.24
C GLY A 88 13.38 -0.19 -5.62
N ARG A 89 12.55 -0.41 -6.64
CA ARG A 89 12.96 -0.56 -8.04
C ARG A 89 13.26 0.80 -8.69
N LEU A 90 14.10 1.60 -8.02
CA LEU A 90 14.31 3.02 -8.38
C LEU A 90 14.83 3.22 -9.80
N THR A 91 15.63 2.30 -10.35
CA THR A 91 16.07 2.43 -11.74
C THR A 91 14.91 2.42 -12.71
N VAL A 92 13.97 1.47 -12.53
CA VAL A 92 12.77 1.35 -13.38
C VAL A 92 11.85 2.55 -13.17
N GLU A 93 11.62 2.93 -11.93
CA GLU A 93 10.75 4.07 -11.59
C GLU A 93 11.29 5.38 -12.17
N LEU A 94 12.59 5.62 -12.11
CA LEU A 94 13.23 6.83 -12.64
C LEU A 94 13.22 6.86 -14.18
N MET A 95 13.35 5.72 -14.86
CA MET A 95 13.18 5.64 -16.31
C MET A 95 11.78 6.11 -16.76
N GLU A 96 10.77 5.91 -15.93
CA GLU A 96 9.38 6.30 -16.22
C GLU A 96 9.06 7.73 -15.77
N ARG A 97 9.56 8.14 -14.60
CA ARG A 97 9.15 9.38 -13.93
C ARG A 97 10.07 10.57 -14.16
N ASP A 98 11.35 10.33 -14.40
CA ASP A 98 12.37 11.37 -14.64
C ASP A 98 13.26 11.02 -15.82
N PRO A 99 12.68 10.81 -17.05
CA PRO A 99 13.43 10.37 -18.22
C PRO A 99 14.57 11.32 -18.60
N ASP A 100 14.40 12.62 -18.38
CA ASP A 100 15.41 13.64 -18.70
C ASP A 100 16.44 13.82 -17.57
N GLY A 101 16.23 13.20 -16.43
CA GLY A 101 17.12 13.26 -15.28
C GLY A 101 18.46 12.59 -15.55
N ALA A 102 19.54 13.20 -15.03
CA ALA A 102 20.87 12.62 -15.12
C ALA A 102 21.01 11.43 -14.16
N VAL A 103 21.54 10.33 -14.66
CA VAL A 103 21.82 9.13 -13.87
C VAL A 103 23.12 9.34 -13.10
N ASN A 104 23.02 9.43 -11.77
CA ASN A 104 24.18 9.51 -10.87
C ASN A 104 25.25 10.53 -11.36
N GLU A 105 24.81 11.64 -11.95
CA GLU A 105 25.69 12.71 -12.48
C GLU A 105 26.66 12.26 -13.58
N MET A 106 26.45 11.10 -14.21
CA MET A 106 27.35 10.53 -15.23
C MET A 106 27.20 11.12 -16.64
N GLY A 107 26.36 12.13 -16.82
CA GLY A 107 26.11 12.74 -18.14
C GLY A 107 25.22 11.91 -19.08
N ILE A 108 24.61 10.84 -18.58
CA ILE A 108 23.59 10.03 -19.27
C ILE A 108 22.25 10.26 -18.62
N THR A 109 21.15 10.09 -19.37
CA THR A 109 19.79 10.27 -18.85
C THR A 109 19.10 8.93 -18.58
N TYR A 110 18.02 8.96 -17.79
CA TYR A 110 17.18 7.78 -17.58
C TYR A 110 16.48 7.35 -18.87
N ALA A 111 16.17 8.26 -19.81
CA ALA A 111 15.68 7.91 -21.14
C ALA A 111 16.72 7.10 -21.94
N ALA A 112 18.00 7.44 -21.85
CA ALA A 112 19.06 6.66 -22.48
C ALA A 112 19.18 5.26 -21.89
N LEU A 113 19.05 5.13 -20.55
CA LEU A 113 18.97 3.81 -19.90
C LEU A 113 17.73 3.02 -20.36
N ALA A 114 16.56 3.64 -20.41
CA ALA A 114 15.32 3.01 -20.87
C ALA A 114 15.44 2.50 -22.30
N HIS A 115 16.09 3.28 -23.18
CA HIS A 115 16.40 2.84 -24.54
C HIS A 115 17.34 1.62 -24.55
N ALA A 116 18.40 1.63 -23.74
CA ALA A 116 19.37 0.52 -23.64
C ALA A 116 18.77 -0.73 -22.97
N ALA A 117 17.70 -0.59 -22.17
CA ALA A 117 17.00 -1.69 -21.49
C ALA A 117 16.00 -2.43 -22.39
N GLN A 118 15.75 -1.97 -23.61
CA GLN A 118 14.81 -2.62 -24.54
C GLN A 118 15.26 -4.06 -24.87
N SER A 119 14.29 -4.95 -25.03
CA SER A 119 14.55 -6.38 -25.26
C SER A 119 15.47 -6.68 -26.45
N ARG A 120 15.45 -5.83 -27.49
CA ARG A 120 16.31 -5.96 -28.67
C ARG A 120 17.82 -5.89 -28.38
N TRP A 121 18.20 -5.34 -27.24
CA TRP A 121 19.61 -5.20 -26.83
C TRP A 121 20.08 -6.35 -25.94
N ARG A 122 19.19 -7.28 -25.58
CA ARG A 122 19.53 -8.46 -24.82
C ARG A 122 20.21 -9.48 -25.71
N GLN A 123 21.23 -10.13 -25.17
CA GLN A 123 21.96 -11.21 -25.85
C GLN A 123 21.15 -12.51 -25.73
N ALA A 124 21.21 -13.33 -26.77
CA ALA A 124 20.68 -14.69 -26.71
C ALA A 124 21.40 -15.50 -25.62
N ALA A 125 20.66 -16.42 -24.99
CA ALA A 125 21.29 -17.34 -24.04
C ALA A 125 22.46 -18.11 -24.69
N PRO A 126 23.58 -18.32 -23.99
CA PRO A 126 24.69 -19.10 -24.49
C PRO A 126 24.28 -20.51 -24.89
N ALA A 127 24.97 -21.11 -25.84
CA ALA A 127 24.70 -22.48 -26.27
C ALA A 127 24.82 -23.45 -25.08
N GLY A 128 23.81 -24.31 -24.90
CA GLY A 128 23.75 -25.26 -23.78
C GLY A 128 23.40 -24.64 -22.43
N PHE A 129 22.86 -23.42 -22.39
CA PHE A 129 22.44 -22.77 -21.16
C PHE A 129 21.33 -23.56 -20.45
N PRO A 130 21.54 -24.03 -19.21
CA PRO A 130 20.61 -24.95 -18.53
C PRO A 130 19.54 -24.22 -17.70
N GLY A 131 19.59 -22.88 -17.62
CA GLY A 131 18.89 -22.08 -16.64
C GLY A 131 19.81 -21.60 -15.50
N GLY A 132 19.30 -20.73 -14.63
CA GLY A 132 20.11 -20.10 -13.58
C GLY A 132 21.00 -18.98 -14.12
N THR A 133 22.28 -18.99 -13.76
CA THR A 133 23.31 -18.09 -14.28
C THR A 133 24.46 -18.92 -14.85
N MET A 134 25.15 -18.41 -15.89
CA MET A 134 26.21 -19.14 -16.55
C MET A 134 27.47 -18.29 -16.70
N PRO A 135 28.64 -18.76 -16.19
CA PRO A 135 29.91 -18.08 -16.45
C PRO A 135 30.30 -18.19 -17.93
N ILE A 136 30.73 -17.08 -18.51
CA ILE A 136 31.32 -17.01 -19.86
C ILE A 136 32.62 -16.21 -19.79
N SER A 137 33.36 -16.16 -20.89
CA SER A 137 34.70 -15.52 -20.93
C SER A 137 34.71 -14.04 -20.50
N THR A 138 33.58 -13.32 -20.66
CA THR A 138 33.47 -11.87 -20.35
C THR A 138 32.79 -11.55 -19.05
N GLY A 139 32.21 -12.54 -18.36
CA GLY A 139 31.47 -12.34 -17.10
C GLY A 139 30.46 -13.44 -16.80
N MET A 140 29.40 -13.10 -16.12
CA MET A 140 28.29 -13.99 -15.83
C MET A 140 27.09 -13.64 -16.71
N PHE A 141 26.63 -14.58 -17.54
CA PHE A 141 25.36 -14.42 -18.24
C PHE A 141 24.18 -14.60 -17.27
N VAL A 142 23.25 -13.64 -17.32
CA VAL A 142 22.03 -13.63 -16.50
C VAL A 142 20.84 -13.44 -17.46
N PRO A 143 19.90 -14.41 -17.55
CA PRO A 143 18.70 -14.27 -18.35
C PRO A 143 17.78 -13.18 -17.76
N TYR A 144 17.04 -12.47 -18.61
CA TYR A 144 16.03 -11.53 -18.14
C TYR A 144 14.73 -12.26 -17.84
N ASP A 145 14.78 -13.06 -16.79
CA ASP A 145 13.67 -13.88 -16.30
C ASP A 145 13.82 -14.06 -14.77
N ALA A 146 12.80 -13.68 -14.00
CA ALA A 146 12.83 -13.73 -12.54
C ALA A 146 12.98 -15.18 -11.99
N GLN A 147 12.57 -16.18 -12.77
CA GLN A 147 12.75 -17.59 -12.44
C GLN A 147 14.07 -18.17 -13.00
N LEU A 148 14.89 -17.30 -13.62
CA LEU A 148 16.17 -17.66 -14.25
C LEU A 148 16.06 -18.77 -15.29
N GLN A 149 14.94 -18.81 -16.03
CA GLN A 149 14.74 -19.73 -17.14
C GLN A 149 15.49 -19.26 -18.39
N PRO A 150 15.78 -20.16 -19.35
CA PRO A 150 16.42 -19.78 -20.60
C PRO A 150 15.66 -18.67 -21.34
N ALA A 151 16.25 -17.48 -21.39
CA ALA A 151 15.71 -16.30 -22.04
C ALA A 151 16.89 -15.40 -22.49
N PRO A 152 16.68 -14.48 -23.45
CA PRO A 152 17.67 -13.44 -23.72
C PRO A 152 17.94 -12.61 -22.45
N GLY A 153 19.21 -12.24 -22.25
CA GLY A 153 19.66 -11.56 -21.05
C GLY A 153 20.87 -10.66 -21.26
N HIS A 154 21.59 -10.41 -20.19
CA HIS A 154 22.79 -9.58 -20.21
C HIS A 154 23.98 -10.28 -19.54
N VAL A 155 25.18 -9.90 -19.95
CA VAL A 155 26.39 -10.32 -19.25
C VAL A 155 26.73 -9.31 -18.18
N VAL A 156 26.91 -9.79 -16.96
CA VAL A 156 27.38 -9.00 -15.81
C VAL A 156 28.88 -9.23 -15.67
N PRO A 157 29.75 -8.20 -15.84
CA PRO A 157 31.19 -8.31 -15.66
C PRO A 157 31.54 -8.92 -14.30
N MET A 158 32.56 -9.74 -14.22
CA MET A 158 32.91 -10.45 -12.96
C MET A 158 33.18 -9.51 -11.79
N ARG A 159 33.63 -8.27 -12.03
CA ARG A 159 33.79 -7.25 -10.96
C ARG A 159 32.47 -6.86 -10.32
N PHE A 160 31.39 -6.71 -11.11
CA PHE A 160 30.04 -6.46 -10.60
C PHE A 160 29.44 -7.73 -10.02
N TRP A 161 29.63 -8.87 -10.68
CA TRP A 161 29.13 -10.15 -10.19
C TRP A 161 29.67 -10.50 -8.79
N ASN A 162 30.97 -10.35 -8.58
CA ASN A 162 31.60 -10.57 -7.29
C ASN A 162 31.09 -9.60 -6.21
N TYR A 163 30.79 -8.36 -6.58
CA TYR A 163 30.28 -7.36 -5.66
C TYR A 163 28.84 -7.69 -5.22
N ILE A 164 27.94 -8.01 -6.16
CA ILE A 164 26.52 -8.27 -5.85
C ILE A 164 26.27 -9.61 -5.15
N ASN A 165 27.25 -10.52 -5.17
CA ASN A 165 27.20 -11.80 -4.46
C ASN A 165 27.85 -11.75 -3.07
N ARG A 166 28.16 -10.56 -2.56
CA ARG A 166 28.66 -10.40 -1.19
C ARG A 166 27.50 -10.51 -0.18
N ALA A 167 27.41 -11.65 0.52
CA ALA A 167 26.35 -11.88 1.51
C ALA A 167 26.41 -10.92 2.72
N ASP A 168 27.59 -10.35 3.00
CA ASP A 168 27.75 -9.31 4.04
C ASP A 168 27.16 -7.95 3.66
N LEU A 169 26.89 -7.71 2.38
CA LEU A 169 26.26 -6.51 1.85
C LEU A 169 24.82 -6.76 1.39
N PHE A 170 24.55 -7.91 0.82
CA PHE A 170 23.29 -8.27 0.16
C PHE A 170 22.77 -9.60 0.70
N PRO A 171 22.14 -9.58 1.89
CA PRO A 171 21.71 -10.81 2.59
C PRO A 171 20.59 -11.55 1.87
N GLY A 172 19.72 -10.84 1.13
CA GLY A 172 18.66 -11.45 0.31
C GLY A 172 19.18 -12.09 -0.99
N GLY A 173 20.48 -11.92 -1.27
CA GLY A 173 21.09 -12.34 -2.53
C GLY A 173 20.89 -11.34 -3.68
N TRP A 174 21.72 -11.47 -4.71
CA TRP A 174 21.78 -10.49 -5.80
C TRP A 174 20.42 -10.27 -6.52
N LEU A 175 19.63 -11.33 -6.73
CA LEU A 175 18.33 -11.22 -7.42
C LEU A 175 17.32 -10.43 -6.58
N HIS A 176 17.31 -10.64 -5.27
CA HIS A 176 16.45 -9.93 -4.32
C HIS A 176 16.90 -8.47 -4.14
N ASP A 177 18.19 -8.24 -3.84
CA ASP A 177 18.67 -6.93 -3.38
C ASP A 177 19.05 -5.98 -4.53
N ILE A 178 19.38 -6.52 -5.71
CA ILE A 178 19.85 -5.77 -6.87
C ILE A 178 18.85 -5.87 -8.02
N GLY A 179 18.24 -7.03 -8.23
CA GLY A 179 17.34 -7.32 -9.33
C GLY A 179 18.06 -7.75 -10.61
N LEU A 180 17.29 -8.00 -11.66
CA LEU A 180 17.81 -8.41 -12.96
C LEU A 180 18.61 -7.27 -13.63
N PRO A 181 19.67 -7.59 -14.39
CA PRO A 181 20.36 -6.59 -15.20
C PRO A 181 19.47 -6.10 -16.34
N LEU A 182 19.32 -4.78 -16.46
CA LEU A 182 18.50 -4.13 -17.49
C LEU A 182 19.27 -3.80 -18.74
N THR A 183 20.59 -3.54 -18.63
CA THR A 183 21.45 -3.11 -19.74
C THR A 183 22.72 -3.95 -19.80
N ALA A 184 23.42 -3.88 -20.93
CA ALA A 184 24.82 -4.26 -20.96
C ALA A 184 25.67 -3.31 -20.11
N ALA A 185 26.82 -3.78 -19.63
CA ALA A 185 27.82 -2.91 -19.04
C ALA A 185 28.41 -1.99 -20.11
N THR A 186 28.47 -0.69 -19.81
CA THR A 186 28.93 0.35 -20.76
C THR A 186 29.91 1.27 -20.04
N THR A 187 30.93 1.72 -20.75
CA THR A 187 31.91 2.66 -20.23
C THR A 187 31.66 4.05 -20.79
N VAL A 188 31.75 5.05 -19.94
CA VAL A 188 31.62 6.47 -20.29
C VAL A 188 32.76 7.29 -19.68
N GLU A 189 33.08 8.36 -20.34
CA GLU A 189 33.94 9.40 -19.77
C GLU A 189 33.06 10.45 -19.09
N THR A 190 33.35 10.76 -17.84
CA THR A 190 32.60 11.76 -17.04
C THR A 190 33.52 12.50 -16.07
N TYR A 191 33.09 13.67 -15.65
CA TYR A 191 33.81 14.43 -14.63
C TYR A 191 33.34 14.01 -13.23
N LYS A 192 34.30 13.62 -12.38
CA LYS A 192 34.07 13.32 -10.97
C LYS A 192 35.04 14.14 -10.14
N ASN A 193 34.53 15.01 -9.28
CA ASN A 193 35.34 15.94 -8.47
C ASN A 193 36.29 16.83 -9.33
N GLY A 194 35.86 17.22 -10.54
CA GLY A 194 36.63 18.06 -11.45
C GLY A 194 37.68 17.33 -12.30
N GLU A 195 37.83 16.02 -12.13
CA GLU A 195 38.74 15.16 -12.92
C GLU A 195 37.96 14.33 -13.92
N LEU A 196 38.47 14.24 -15.15
CA LEU A 196 37.92 13.35 -16.17
C LEU A 196 38.26 11.89 -15.82
N ARG A 197 37.25 11.05 -15.77
CA ARG A 197 37.34 9.64 -15.37
C ARG A 197 36.61 8.75 -16.34
N GLU A 198 37.16 7.57 -16.57
CA GLU A 198 36.51 6.49 -17.30
C GLU A 198 35.76 5.59 -16.31
N ILE A 199 34.44 5.58 -16.35
CA ILE A 199 33.57 4.83 -15.44
C ILE A 199 32.77 3.80 -16.24
N THR A 200 32.88 2.52 -15.85
CA THR A 200 31.98 1.49 -16.37
C THR A 200 30.72 1.45 -15.50
N TYR A 201 29.54 1.45 -16.10
CA TYR A 201 28.27 1.29 -15.39
C TYR A 201 27.45 0.15 -15.98
N GLN A 202 26.52 -0.39 -15.17
CA GLN A 202 25.46 -1.30 -15.58
C GLN A 202 24.21 -1.06 -14.76
N ALA A 203 23.05 -0.93 -15.43
CA ALA A 203 21.78 -0.74 -14.78
C ALA A 203 21.14 -2.10 -14.45
N PHE A 204 20.62 -2.17 -13.21
CA PHE A 204 19.80 -3.25 -12.67
C PHE A 204 18.45 -2.68 -12.21
N GLU A 205 17.47 -3.51 -11.94
CA GLU A 205 16.12 -3.04 -11.58
C GLU A 205 16.11 -2.09 -10.38
N ARG A 206 16.97 -2.32 -9.37
CA ARG A 206 16.97 -1.59 -8.09
C ARG A 206 18.12 -0.60 -7.94
N THR A 207 19.10 -0.64 -8.82
CA THR A 207 20.29 0.21 -8.73
C THR A 207 21.02 0.30 -10.06
N VAL A 208 21.87 1.30 -10.21
CA VAL A 208 22.93 1.35 -11.22
C VAL A 208 24.25 1.11 -10.51
N LEU A 209 24.98 0.09 -10.93
CA LEU A 209 26.35 -0.15 -10.44
C LEU A 209 27.34 0.64 -11.27
N THR A 210 28.35 1.17 -10.61
CA THR A 210 29.46 1.88 -11.25
C THR A 210 30.80 1.24 -10.84
N TYR A 211 31.73 1.22 -11.75
CA TYR A 211 33.12 0.82 -11.51
C TYR A 211 34.04 1.96 -11.91
N ASP A 212 34.77 2.47 -10.92
CA ASP A 212 35.81 3.49 -11.09
C ASP A 212 37.16 2.88 -10.66
N PRO A 213 38.09 2.58 -11.62
CA PRO A 213 39.36 1.96 -11.28
C PRO A 213 40.27 2.87 -10.42
N GLN A 214 40.02 4.16 -10.41
CA GLN A 214 40.79 5.13 -9.62
C GLN A 214 40.34 5.23 -8.17
N ASN A 215 39.19 4.66 -7.83
CA ASN A 215 38.78 4.57 -6.42
C ASN A 215 39.69 3.59 -5.64
N PRO A 216 39.81 3.78 -4.31
CA PRO A 216 40.53 2.82 -3.45
C PRO A 216 40.03 1.39 -3.64
N ILE A 217 40.93 0.42 -3.54
CA ILE A 217 40.59 -1.00 -3.61
C ILE A 217 39.49 -1.31 -2.59
N GLY A 218 38.46 -2.03 -3.02
CA GLY A 218 37.28 -2.31 -2.21
C GLY A 218 36.16 -1.28 -2.34
N TRP A 219 36.41 -0.10 -2.90
CA TRP A 219 35.44 0.95 -3.22
C TRP A 219 35.35 1.24 -4.73
N GLN A 220 35.99 0.41 -5.55
CA GLN A 220 35.96 0.58 -7.00
C GLN A 220 34.57 0.26 -7.59
N VAL A 221 33.81 -0.65 -6.96
CA VAL A 221 32.43 -0.93 -7.33
C VAL A 221 31.50 -0.31 -6.26
N GLU A 222 30.57 0.50 -6.71
CA GLU A 222 29.59 1.17 -5.87
C GLU A 222 28.19 1.16 -6.51
N ARG A 223 27.19 1.39 -5.65
CA ARG A 223 25.82 1.70 -6.08
C ARG A 223 25.72 3.19 -6.40
N GLY A 224 24.99 3.53 -7.45
CA GLY A 224 24.68 4.92 -7.81
C GLY A 224 23.76 5.58 -6.79
N ASN A 225 23.75 6.90 -6.78
CA ASN A 225 22.97 7.73 -5.83
C ASN A 225 21.51 7.90 -6.26
N LEU A 226 20.83 6.79 -6.60
CA LEU A 226 19.49 6.81 -7.15
C LEU A 226 18.41 7.37 -6.20
N GLY A 227 18.64 7.29 -4.89
CA GLY A 227 17.76 7.93 -3.94
C GLY A 227 17.83 9.47 -4.01
N ARG A 228 19.02 10.05 -4.23
CA ARG A 228 19.19 11.47 -4.53
C ARG A 228 18.53 11.85 -5.85
N ASP A 229 18.73 11.01 -6.87
CA ASP A 229 18.13 11.22 -8.19
C ASP A 229 16.60 11.25 -8.10
N ALA A 230 16.01 10.32 -7.35
CA ALA A 230 14.56 10.27 -7.16
C ALA A 230 14.00 11.52 -6.47
N LEU A 231 14.70 12.06 -5.49
CA LEU A 231 14.24 13.21 -4.73
C LEU A 231 14.49 14.58 -5.40
N ARG A 232 15.12 14.62 -6.59
CA ARG A 232 15.28 15.87 -7.35
C ARG A 232 13.96 16.43 -7.87
N THR A 233 13.07 15.55 -8.31
CA THR A 233 11.82 15.94 -8.97
C THR A 233 10.58 15.49 -8.22
N TRP A 234 10.75 14.76 -7.11
CA TRP A 234 9.68 14.06 -6.44
C TRP A 234 9.83 14.11 -4.92
N SER A 235 8.72 14.44 -4.25
CA SER A 235 8.61 14.37 -2.80
C SER A 235 7.71 13.18 -2.46
N PRO A 236 8.24 12.11 -1.85
CA PRO A 236 7.43 10.96 -1.48
C PRO A 236 6.40 11.34 -0.40
N PRO A 237 5.21 10.76 -0.43
CA PRO A 237 4.16 11.12 0.51
C PRO A 237 4.49 10.65 1.92
N ALA A 238 4.22 11.52 2.91
CA ALA A 238 4.25 11.15 4.33
C ALA A 238 3.03 10.29 4.71
N VAL A 239 1.94 10.37 3.93
CA VAL A 239 0.71 9.58 4.08
C VAL A 239 0.31 9.05 2.71
N SER A 240 0.03 7.77 2.62
CA SER A 240 -0.52 7.11 1.43
C SER A 240 -1.59 6.10 1.81
N ALA A 241 -2.36 5.60 0.84
CA ALA A 241 -3.38 4.61 1.11
C ALA A 241 -3.51 3.59 -0.04
N ALA A 242 -4.01 2.40 0.30
CA ALA A 242 -4.55 1.46 -0.67
C ALA A 242 -5.98 1.12 -0.31
N ILE A 243 -6.85 1.09 -1.33
CA ILE A 243 -8.22 0.61 -1.21
C ILE A 243 -8.19 -0.89 -1.49
N GLU A 244 -8.49 -1.69 -0.49
CA GLU A 244 -8.50 -3.15 -0.56
C GLU A 244 -9.86 -3.66 -1.03
N LEU A 245 -10.94 -2.97 -0.62
CA LEU A 245 -12.31 -3.21 -1.07
C LEU A 245 -13.01 -1.88 -1.34
N PRO A 246 -13.80 -1.82 -2.43
CA PRO A 246 -14.00 -2.85 -3.45
C PRO A 246 -12.75 -3.10 -4.29
N GLN A 247 -12.68 -4.20 -5.02
CA GLN A 247 -11.60 -4.45 -6.00
C GLN A 247 -11.72 -3.48 -7.20
N PRO A 248 -10.63 -3.22 -7.94
CA PRO A 248 -10.66 -2.41 -9.15
C PRO A 248 -11.71 -2.92 -10.15
N ASP A 249 -12.46 -2.00 -10.76
CA ASP A 249 -13.51 -2.26 -11.73
C ASP A 249 -14.66 -3.19 -11.26
N ALA A 250 -14.71 -3.49 -9.96
CA ALA A 250 -15.75 -4.34 -9.40
C ALA A 250 -17.14 -3.71 -9.59
N PRO A 251 -18.17 -4.52 -9.93
CA PRO A 251 -19.55 -4.09 -9.78
C PRO A 251 -19.90 -3.98 -8.29
N VAL A 252 -20.50 -2.88 -7.90
CA VAL A 252 -20.89 -2.60 -6.52
C VAL A 252 -22.32 -2.07 -6.45
N THR A 253 -23.01 -2.39 -5.36
CA THR A 253 -24.29 -1.77 -5.00
C THR A 253 -24.06 -0.72 -3.91
N LEU A 254 -25.09 0.04 -3.57
CA LEU A 254 -25.08 0.93 -2.41
C LEU A 254 -25.95 0.32 -1.29
N PRO A 255 -25.45 0.27 -0.06
CA PRO A 255 -24.15 0.80 0.41
C PRO A 255 -22.95 0.07 -0.19
N LEU A 256 -21.89 0.84 -0.48
CA LEU A 256 -20.61 0.27 -0.93
C LEU A 256 -19.74 -0.04 0.29
N HIS A 257 -19.14 -1.20 0.32
CA HIS A 257 -18.25 -1.60 1.40
C HIS A 257 -16.83 -1.13 1.14
N LEU A 258 -16.32 -0.30 2.05
CA LEU A 258 -14.95 0.22 2.01
C LEU A 258 -14.08 -0.50 3.02
N GLN A 259 -12.93 -0.97 2.56
CA GLN A 259 -11.79 -1.31 3.39
C GLN A 259 -10.54 -0.71 2.75
N ALA A 260 -9.81 0.11 3.50
CA ALA A 260 -8.60 0.75 3.02
C ALA A 260 -7.58 0.91 4.14
N THR A 261 -6.34 0.56 3.86
CA THR A 261 -5.20 0.82 4.75
C THR A 261 -4.62 2.20 4.43
N VAL A 262 -4.39 3.00 5.47
CA VAL A 262 -3.82 4.34 5.38
C VAL A 262 -2.50 4.36 6.14
N TRP A 263 -1.40 4.27 5.42
CA TRP A 263 -0.05 4.33 5.99
C TRP A 263 0.29 5.76 6.37
N GLY A 264 0.86 5.95 7.56
CA GLY A 264 1.11 7.26 8.16
C GLY A 264 -0.11 7.90 8.81
N GLY A 265 -1.32 7.39 8.56
CA GLY A 265 -2.53 7.81 9.26
C GLY A 265 -2.59 7.25 10.68
N GLN A 266 -3.02 8.08 11.63
CA GLN A 266 -3.11 7.70 13.03
C GLN A 266 -4.53 7.25 13.39
N PRO A 267 -4.72 6.27 14.30
CA PRO A 267 -6.04 5.94 14.85
C PRO A 267 -6.72 7.20 15.43
N GLY A 268 -7.99 7.37 15.09
CA GLY A 268 -8.78 8.56 15.47
C GLY A 268 -8.78 9.67 14.42
N GLU A 269 -7.85 9.71 13.48
CA GLU A 269 -7.89 10.65 12.36
C GLU A 269 -9.05 10.35 11.42
N GLN A 270 -9.46 11.38 10.66
CA GLN A 270 -10.56 11.26 9.69
C GLN A 270 -10.00 11.19 8.27
N VAL A 271 -10.54 10.26 7.51
CA VAL A 271 -10.40 10.22 6.06
C VAL A 271 -11.77 10.29 5.41
N THR A 272 -11.84 10.82 4.20
CA THR A 272 -13.11 10.96 3.47
C THR A 272 -13.09 10.09 2.23
N ALA A 273 -14.00 9.13 2.16
CA ALA A 273 -14.29 8.39 0.93
C ALA A 273 -15.29 9.19 0.09
N THR A 274 -14.96 9.42 -1.16
CA THR A 274 -15.79 10.13 -2.14
C THR A 274 -16.03 9.23 -3.33
N LEU A 275 -17.28 8.93 -3.63
CA LEU A 275 -17.66 8.26 -4.87
C LEU A 275 -18.00 9.32 -5.92
N ARG A 276 -17.13 9.48 -6.90
CA ARG A 276 -17.27 10.42 -8.01
C ARG A 276 -17.79 9.70 -9.24
N ARG A 277 -18.91 10.14 -9.76
CA ARG A 277 -19.58 9.56 -10.92
C ARG A 277 -19.13 10.22 -12.21
N GLN A 278 -19.39 9.55 -13.33
CA GLN A 278 -19.01 10.03 -14.67
C GLN A 278 -19.67 11.37 -15.04
N ASP A 279 -20.87 11.62 -14.54
CA ASP A 279 -21.60 12.89 -14.75
C ASP A 279 -21.06 14.08 -13.92
N GLY A 280 -19.97 13.87 -13.16
CA GLY A 280 -19.34 14.86 -12.29
C GLY A 280 -19.99 14.97 -10.90
N THR A 281 -21.15 14.36 -10.68
CA THR A 281 -21.78 14.32 -9.36
C THR A 281 -21.01 13.40 -8.42
N HIS A 282 -21.06 13.68 -7.15
CA HIS A 282 -20.36 12.87 -6.15
C HIS A 282 -21.07 12.92 -4.79
N PHE A 283 -20.82 11.92 -3.97
CA PHE A 283 -21.15 11.95 -2.55
C PHE A 283 -19.98 11.45 -1.73
N SER A 284 -19.90 11.92 -0.49
CA SER A 284 -18.75 11.69 0.37
C SER A 284 -19.19 11.27 1.77
N GLN A 285 -18.37 10.48 2.41
CA GLN A 285 -18.58 10.08 3.80
C GLN A 285 -17.22 9.98 4.51
N SER A 286 -17.18 10.52 5.74
CA SER A 286 -15.97 10.43 6.57
C SER A 286 -15.94 9.13 7.36
N PHE A 287 -14.74 8.60 7.51
CA PHE A 287 -14.40 7.41 8.28
C PHE A 287 -13.32 7.76 9.29
N THR A 288 -13.54 7.37 10.54
CA THR A 288 -12.50 7.45 11.57
C THR A 288 -11.55 6.27 11.38
N LEU A 289 -10.26 6.55 11.31
CA LEU A 289 -9.26 5.51 11.21
C LEU A 289 -9.23 4.68 12.49
N LEU A 290 -9.38 3.38 12.35
CA LEU A 290 -9.11 2.41 13.40
C LEU A 290 -7.61 2.07 13.41
N ARG A 291 -7.15 1.40 14.46
CA ARG A 291 -5.77 0.88 14.52
C ARG A 291 -5.61 -0.22 13.46
N GLY A 292 -4.88 0.08 12.41
CA GLY A 292 -4.47 -0.91 11.42
C GLY A 292 -3.27 -1.74 11.88
N LYS A 293 -2.96 -2.78 11.12
CA LYS A 293 -1.71 -3.54 11.28
C LYS A 293 -0.52 -2.69 10.80
N LEU A 294 0.68 -3.01 11.28
CA LEU A 294 1.93 -2.35 10.86
C LEU A 294 2.02 -0.84 11.15
N GLY A 295 1.24 -0.34 12.12
CA GLY A 295 1.32 1.06 12.54
C GLY A 295 0.66 2.05 11.59
N GLY A 296 -0.21 1.59 10.70
CA GLY A 296 -1.09 2.44 9.88
C GLY A 296 -2.49 2.57 10.48
N GLY A 297 -3.32 3.41 9.86
CA GLY A 297 -4.75 3.50 10.10
C GLY A 297 -5.54 2.59 9.17
N LEU A 298 -6.72 2.17 9.60
CA LEU A 298 -7.66 1.38 8.79
C LEU A 298 -8.96 2.16 8.63
N ALA A 299 -9.34 2.50 7.40
CA ALA A 299 -10.67 2.97 7.06
C ALA A 299 -11.54 1.77 6.66
N ILE A 300 -12.61 1.50 7.41
CA ILE A 300 -13.49 0.37 7.16
C ILE A 300 -14.94 0.72 7.49
N GLY A 301 -15.88 0.29 6.65
CA GLY A 301 -17.31 0.49 6.84
C GLY A 301 -18.09 0.67 5.56
N ASN A 302 -19.33 1.15 5.69
CA ASN A 302 -20.29 1.30 4.61
C ASN A 302 -20.35 2.75 4.13
N LEU A 303 -20.10 2.97 2.83
CA LEU A 303 -20.37 4.25 2.15
C LEU A 303 -21.82 4.21 1.65
N SER A 304 -22.71 4.94 2.32
CA SER A 304 -24.16 4.91 2.10
C SER A 304 -24.63 6.11 1.29
N TRP A 305 -25.66 5.91 0.43
CA TRP A 305 -26.34 7.01 -0.23
C TRP A 305 -27.24 7.78 0.74
N LEU A 306 -26.81 8.96 1.13
CA LEU A 306 -27.53 9.82 2.09
C LEU A 306 -28.15 11.06 1.42
N SER A 307 -27.97 11.23 0.12
CA SER A 307 -28.53 12.38 -0.62
C SER A 307 -30.04 12.21 -0.82
N PRO A 308 -30.80 13.32 -0.87
CA PRO A 308 -32.21 13.26 -1.25
C PRO A 308 -32.39 12.68 -2.67
N GLY A 309 -33.47 11.92 -2.87
CA GLY A 309 -33.83 11.30 -4.13
C GLY A 309 -33.34 9.86 -4.28
N ASP A 310 -33.64 9.30 -5.44
CA ASP A 310 -33.29 7.90 -5.74
C ASP A 310 -31.80 7.68 -5.85
N PRO A 311 -31.32 6.49 -5.48
CA PRO A 311 -29.94 6.09 -5.73
C PRO A 311 -29.59 6.22 -7.23
N PRO A 312 -28.32 6.48 -7.56
CA PRO A 312 -27.91 6.72 -8.94
C PRO A 312 -28.17 5.51 -9.84
N PRO A 313 -28.45 5.74 -11.15
CA PRO A 313 -28.50 4.66 -12.12
C PRO A 313 -27.13 3.99 -12.28
N THR A 314 -27.12 2.83 -12.92
CA THR A 314 -25.89 2.12 -13.25
C THR A 314 -24.93 2.97 -14.08
N GLN A 315 -23.71 3.15 -13.59
CA GLN A 315 -22.66 3.91 -14.27
C GLN A 315 -21.27 3.60 -13.73
N PRO A 316 -20.20 3.87 -14.51
CA PRO A 316 -18.84 3.93 -13.99
C PRO A 316 -18.69 5.04 -12.96
N ALA A 317 -17.84 4.79 -11.96
CA ALA A 317 -17.50 5.76 -10.93
C ALA A 317 -16.05 5.56 -10.47
N THR A 318 -15.51 6.56 -9.79
CA THR A 318 -14.21 6.46 -9.14
C THR A 318 -14.39 6.67 -7.64
N LEU A 319 -13.95 5.70 -6.86
CA LEU A 319 -13.84 5.83 -5.42
C LEU A 319 -12.51 6.53 -5.11
N GLU A 320 -12.59 7.70 -4.47
CA GLU A 320 -11.42 8.45 -4.00
C GLU A 320 -11.37 8.39 -2.47
N LEU A 321 -10.21 8.08 -1.92
CA LEU A 321 -9.93 8.23 -0.50
C LEU A 321 -9.08 9.49 -0.31
N ARG A 322 -9.53 10.40 0.58
CA ARG A 322 -8.88 11.68 0.85
C ARG A 322 -8.47 11.76 2.31
N GLY A 323 -7.28 12.31 2.56
CA GLY A 323 -6.81 12.64 3.90
C GLY A 323 -7.48 13.88 4.49
N ALA A 324 -7.20 14.18 5.75
CA ALA A 324 -7.74 15.33 6.48
C ALA A 324 -7.47 16.69 5.78
N GLY A 325 -6.34 16.81 5.06
CA GLY A 325 -5.98 17.98 4.25
C GLY A 325 -6.69 18.05 2.88
N GLY A 326 -7.59 17.11 2.57
CA GLY A 326 -8.31 17.05 1.28
C GLY A 326 -7.49 16.48 0.11
N ASN A 327 -6.21 16.17 0.30
CA ASN A 327 -5.36 15.51 -0.70
C ASN A 327 -5.85 14.09 -0.97
N ILE A 328 -5.75 13.65 -2.21
CA ILE A 328 -6.14 12.30 -2.60
C ILE A 328 -5.02 11.34 -2.21
N LEU A 329 -5.36 10.33 -1.41
CA LEU A 329 -4.46 9.28 -0.95
C LEU A 329 -4.51 8.05 -1.86
N ALA A 330 -5.72 7.72 -2.36
CA ALA A 330 -5.93 6.59 -3.27
C ALA A 330 -7.12 6.85 -4.20
N ARG A 331 -7.13 6.18 -5.36
CA ARG A 331 -8.24 6.13 -6.30
C ARG A 331 -8.46 4.72 -6.78
N GLN A 332 -9.73 4.35 -6.98
CA GLN A 332 -10.11 3.05 -7.49
C GLN A 332 -11.32 3.16 -8.42
N PRO A 333 -11.24 2.69 -9.67
CA PRO A 333 -12.40 2.60 -10.54
C PRO A 333 -13.35 1.53 -10.01
N VAL A 334 -14.66 1.80 -10.11
CA VAL A 334 -15.74 0.87 -9.76
C VAL A 334 -16.91 1.05 -10.72
N ARG A 335 -17.79 0.05 -10.79
CA ARG A 335 -19.05 0.17 -11.52
C ARG A 335 -20.21 0.13 -10.52
N VAL A 336 -20.83 1.27 -10.29
CA VAL A 336 -22.04 1.34 -9.45
C VAL A 336 -23.22 0.77 -10.22
N LEU A 337 -23.89 -0.22 -9.64
CA LEU A 337 -25.13 -0.78 -10.15
C LEU A 337 -26.31 -0.06 -9.50
N GLY A 338 -27.17 0.51 -10.33
CA GLY A 338 -28.40 1.17 -9.86
C GLY A 338 -29.44 0.18 -9.36
N PRO A 339 -30.50 0.67 -8.67
CA PRO A 339 -31.52 -0.20 -8.07
C PRO A 339 -32.32 -1.03 -9.09
N ASN A 340 -32.39 -0.59 -10.34
CA ASN A 340 -33.10 -1.27 -11.41
C ASN A 340 -32.17 -2.07 -12.36
N ASP A 341 -30.89 -2.23 -12.00
CA ASP A 341 -29.95 -3.00 -12.82
C ASP A 341 -30.31 -4.50 -12.75
N PRO A 342 -30.43 -5.21 -13.90
CA PRO A 342 -30.76 -6.64 -13.93
C PRO A 342 -29.66 -7.52 -13.29
N ASN A 343 -28.49 -6.97 -13.08
CA ASN A 343 -27.38 -7.63 -12.37
C ASN A 343 -27.42 -7.39 -10.86
N THR A 344 -28.52 -6.89 -10.32
CA THR A 344 -28.79 -6.82 -8.89
C THR A 344 -29.93 -7.70 -8.47
N GLN A 345 -29.98 -8.08 -7.22
CA GLN A 345 -31.07 -8.84 -6.60
C GLN A 345 -31.27 -8.40 -5.16
N GLU A 346 -32.48 -8.63 -4.63
CA GLU A 346 -32.82 -8.27 -3.25
C GLU A 346 -32.54 -9.42 -2.31
N VAL A 347 -32.06 -9.05 -1.11
CA VAL A 347 -31.89 -9.93 0.05
C VAL A 347 -32.45 -9.25 1.29
N THR A 348 -32.90 -10.04 2.23
CA THR A 348 -33.35 -9.55 3.55
C THR A 348 -32.26 -9.76 4.57
N ILE A 349 -31.84 -8.69 5.23
CA ILE A 349 -30.83 -8.71 6.30
C ILE A 349 -31.53 -8.37 7.60
N TYR A 350 -31.15 -9.04 8.68
CA TYR A 350 -31.78 -8.84 9.98
C TYR A 350 -30.87 -8.04 10.90
N TRP A 351 -31.25 -6.79 11.21
CA TRP A 351 -30.56 -5.89 12.11
C TRP A 351 -31.22 -5.80 13.47
N LEU A 352 -30.50 -5.41 14.52
CA LEU A 352 -31.07 -5.14 15.83
C LEU A 352 -31.86 -3.84 15.81
N HIS A 353 -33.08 -3.89 16.34
CA HIS A 353 -33.91 -2.71 16.52
C HIS A 353 -33.24 -1.68 17.44
N PRO A 354 -33.38 -0.37 17.20
CA PRO A 354 -32.76 0.68 18.01
C PRO A 354 -33.10 0.63 19.51
N ASN A 355 -34.32 0.27 19.85
CA ASN A 355 -34.88 0.43 21.18
C ASN A 355 -35.05 -0.87 22.00
N ASN A 356 -34.92 -2.03 21.34
CA ASN A 356 -35.08 -3.33 21.99
C ASN A 356 -34.11 -4.37 21.48
N ALA A 357 -34.02 -5.52 22.14
CA ALA A 357 -33.15 -6.62 21.76
C ALA A 357 -33.91 -7.59 20.81
N GLU A 358 -34.46 -7.07 19.74
CA GLU A 358 -35.18 -7.83 18.69
C GLU A 358 -34.48 -7.61 17.32
N VAL A 359 -34.48 -8.61 16.47
CA VAL A 359 -34.01 -8.51 15.11
C VAL A 359 -35.16 -8.12 14.18
N MET A 360 -34.87 -7.24 13.22
CA MET A 360 -35.85 -6.76 12.25
C MET A 360 -35.33 -6.90 10.82
N PRO A 361 -36.22 -7.28 9.89
CA PRO A 361 -35.87 -7.45 8.49
C PRO A 361 -35.67 -6.10 7.78
N HIS A 362 -34.65 -6.04 6.93
CA HIS A 362 -34.38 -4.93 6.02
C HIS A 362 -34.02 -5.45 4.63
N THR A 363 -34.72 -4.97 3.63
CA THR A 363 -34.41 -5.32 2.24
C THR A 363 -33.22 -4.48 1.75
N GLN A 364 -32.25 -5.14 1.16
CA GLN A 364 -31.08 -4.55 0.55
C GLN A 364 -30.81 -5.19 -0.83
N ARG A 365 -30.24 -4.41 -1.74
CA ARG A 365 -29.83 -4.93 -3.05
C ARG A 365 -28.36 -5.30 -3.03
N VAL A 366 -28.05 -6.45 -3.58
CA VAL A 366 -26.69 -6.98 -3.75
C VAL A 366 -26.42 -7.27 -5.22
N VAL A 367 -25.17 -7.37 -5.58
CA VAL A 367 -24.76 -7.85 -6.89
C VAL A 367 -25.29 -9.28 -7.11
N LYS A 368 -25.93 -9.52 -8.24
CA LYS A 368 -26.54 -10.80 -8.54
C LYS A 368 -25.50 -11.92 -8.61
N THR A 369 -25.75 -12.98 -7.85
CA THR A 369 -24.87 -14.14 -7.76
C THR A 369 -25.66 -15.43 -7.52
N PRO A 370 -25.20 -16.59 -8.01
CA PRO A 370 -25.77 -17.88 -7.62
C PRO A 370 -25.61 -18.17 -6.13
N ALA A 371 -24.56 -17.66 -5.49
CA ALA A 371 -24.29 -17.81 -4.05
C ALA A 371 -25.00 -16.73 -3.24
N ILE A 372 -26.32 -16.63 -3.36
CA ILE A 372 -27.13 -15.55 -2.77
C ILE A 372 -27.08 -15.57 -1.23
N GLY A 373 -27.06 -16.74 -0.60
CA GLY A 373 -26.91 -16.86 0.85
C GLY A 373 -25.59 -16.31 1.36
N THR A 374 -24.50 -16.56 0.63
CA THR A 374 -23.17 -15.97 0.90
C THR A 374 -23.21 -14.45 0.76
N ALA A 375 -23.88 -13.93 -0.26
CA ALA A 375 -24.04 -12.48 -0.43
C ALA A 375 -24.80 -11.85 0.75
N ALA A 376 -25.93 -12.46 1.17
CA ALA A 376 -26.73 -11.99 2.29
C ALA A 376 -25.92 -11.99 3.63
N LEU A 377 -25.17 -13.06 3.90
CA LEU A 377 -24.31 -13.10 5.08
C LEU A 377 -23.16 -12.08 5.01
N ASN A 378 -22.57 -11.85 3.85
CA ASN A 378 -21.55 -10.82 3.70
C ASN A 378 -22.14 -9.44 4.02
N GLU A 379 -23.34 -9.11 3.55
CA GLU A 379 -24.02 -7.85 3.92
C GLU A 379 -24.24 -7.76 5.44
N LEU A 380 -24.69 -8.85 6.06
CA LEU A 380 -24.86 -8.89 7.52
C LEU A 380 -23.54 -8.62 8.28
N LEU A 381 -22.42 -9.15 7.81
CA LEU A 381 -21.10 -8.99 8.40
C LEU A 381 -20.54 -7.55 8.30
N TRP A 382 -20.99 -6.75 7.32
CA TRP A 382 -20.62 -5.35 7.19
C TRP A 382 -21.39 -4.42 8.15
N GLY A 383 -22.43 -4.93 8.82
CA GLY A 383 -23.29 -4.16 9.71
C GLY A 383 -24.28 -3.24 8.99
N PRO A 384 -25.20 -2.62 9.74
CA PRO A 384 -26.26 -1.79 9.17
C PRO A 384 -25.67 -0.56 8.47
N PRO A 385 -26.20 -0.20 7.28
CA PRO A 385 -25.79 1.02 6.60
C PRO A 385 -26.27 2.26 7.36
N ARG A 386 -25.62 3.39 7.16
CA ARG A 386 -25.97 4.67 7.83
C ARG A 386 -27.39 5.18 7.50
N THR A 387 -27.99 4.70 6.42
CA THR A 387 -29.40 4.95 6.09
C THR A 387 -30.37 4.33 7.10
N GLN A 388 -29.92 3.30 7.82
CA GLN A 388 -30.69 2.60 8.86
C GLN A 388 -30.34 3.21 10.25
N ILE A 389 -30.86 4.41 10.50
CA ILE A 389 -30.53 5.20 11.69
C ILE A 389 -30.92 4.44 12.97
N GLY A 390 -29.92 4.26 13.86
CA GLY A 390 -30.09 3.63 15.16
C GLY A 390 -30.04 2.11 15.16
N PHE A 391 -30.16 1.45 14.00
CA PHE A 391 -29.98 0.01 13.91
C PHE A 391 -28.54 -0.41 14.24
N ARG A 392 -28.38 -1.58 14.81
CA ARG A 392 -27.10 -2.12 15.29
C ARG A 392 -26.93 -3.57 14.87
N THR A 393 -25.74 -4.10 15.07
CA THR A 393 -25.45 -5.53 14.94
C THR A 393 -24.99 -6.09 16.29
N ALA A 394 -25.29 -7.36 16.56
CA ALA A 394 -24.70 -8.11 17.67
C ALA A 394 -23.38 -8.79 17.25
N LEU A 395 -23.12 -8.92 15.94
CA LEU A 395 -21.86 -9.50 15.45
C LEU A 395 -20.68 -8.62 15.86
N PRO A 396 -19.47 -9.20 15.99
CA PRO A 396 -18.28 -8.42 16.28
C PRO A 396 -18.02 -7.37 15.20
N THR A 397 -17.90 -6.12 15.64
CA THR A 397 -17.53 -5.00 14.75
C THR A 397 -16.02 -4.98 14.50
N PRO A 398 -15.54 -4.30 13.43
CA PRO A 398 -14.11 -4.14 13.19
C PRO A 398 -13.35 -3.55 14.38
N GLU A 399 -13.96 -2.58 15.08
CA GLU A 399 -13.37 -1.98 16.28
C GLU A 399 -13.22 -3.00 17.42
N GLU A 400 -14.24 -3.83 17.67
CA GLU A 400 -14.18 -4.89 18.68
C GLU A 400 -13.13 -5.95 18.31
N VAL A 401 -13.07 -6.36 17.05
CA VAL A 401 -12.07 -7.33 16.56
C VAL A 401 -10.65 -6.79 16.77
N LEU A 402 -10.38 -5.55 16.36
CA LEU A 402 -9.04 -4.95 16.47
C LEU A 402 -8.60 -4.70 17.92
N ASN A 403 -9.55 -4.43 18.81
CA ASN A 403 -9.30 -4.18 20.23
C ASN A 403 -9.47 -5.43 21.11
N TYR A 404 -9.80 -6.59 20.52
CA TYR A 404 -10.02 -7.82 21.29
C TYR A 404 -8.72 -8.28 21.98
N PRO A 405 -8.73 -8.56 23.29
CA PRO A 405 -7.52 -8.97 24.02
C PRO A 405 -6.86 -10.26 23.49
N GLY A 406 -7.64 -11.14 22.83
CA GLY A 406 -7.17 -12.36 22.18
C GLY A 406 -6.83 -12.19 20.71
N ASN A 407 -6.81 -10.97 20.19
CA ASN A 407 -6.45 -10.70 18.79
C ASN A 407 -4.99 -11.14 18.53
N ARG A 408 -4.78 -11.85 17.43
CA ARG A 408 -3.48 -12.36 16.99
C ARG A 408 -3.03 -11.65 15.70
N PRO A 409 -1.74 -11.69 15.38
CA PRO A 409 -1.22 -11.10 14.14
C PRO A 409 -1.85 -11.64 12.85
N ASP A 410 -2.35 -12.88 12.87
CA ASP A 410 -3.01 -13.55 11.74
C ASP A 410 -4.51 -13.20 11.60
N TRP A 411 -5.12 -12.57 12.61
CA TRP A 411 -6.52 -12.14 12.50
C TRP A 411 -6.70 -11.05 11.45
N GLY A 412 -7.83 -11.12 10.71
CA GLY A 412 -8.30 -10.03 9.86
C GLY A 412 -8.81 -8.83 10.67
N PRO A 413 -9.20 -7.75 10.00
CA PRO A 413 -9.76 -6.58 10.69
C PRO A 413 -11.25 -6.73 11.02
N ARG A 414 -11.92 -7.76 10.53
CA ARG A 414 -13.35 -8.03 10.71
C ARG A 414 -13.66 -9.52 10.56
N VAL A 415 -14.83 -9.91 11.00
CA VAL A 415 -15.37 -11.25 10.71
C VAL A 415 -15.56 -11.44 9.20
N THR A 416 -15.19 -12.60 8.70
CA THR A 416 -15.45 -13.03 7.33
C THR A 416 -16.15 -14.37 7.30
N LEU A 417 -16.94 -14.63 6.24
CA LEU A 417 -17.52 -15.93 5.97
C LEU A 417 -16.49 -16.78 5.22
N ARG A 418 -16.11 -17.92 5.77
CA ARG A 418 -15.18 -18.88 5.16
C ARG A 418 -15.89 -19.80 4.16
N SER A 419 -17.06 -20.29 4.55
CA SER A 419 -17.90 -21.12 3.68
C SER A 419 -19.36 -21.09 4.11
N LEU A 420 -20.24 -21.36 3.14
CA LEU A 420 -21.64 -21.66 3.35
C LEU A 420 -22.00 -22.88 2.50
N THR A 421 -22.41 -23.96 3.16
CA THR A 421 -22.94 -25.17 2.51
C THR A 421 -24.39 -25.39 2.91
N ILE A 422 -25.21 -25.91 1.98
CA ILE A 422 -26.60 -26.25 2.27
C ILE A 422 -26.81 -27.69 1.82
N GLU A 423 -27.08 -28.57 2.79
CA GLU A 423 -27.29 -30.00 2.58
C GLU A 423 -28.55 -30.43 3.33
N ASP A 424 -29.46 -31.08 2.65
CA ASP A 424 -30.73 -31.58 3.21
C ASP A 424 -31.50 -30.53 4.04
N GLY A 425 -31.56 -29.28 3.54
CA GLY A 425 -32.23 -28.18 4.23
C GLY A 425 -31.44 -27.53 5.36
N VAL A 426 -30.23 -28.03 5.69
CA VAL A 426 -29.41 -27.49 6.74
C VAL A 426 -28.31 -26.62 6.14
N ALA A 427 -28.33 -25.33 6.46
CA ALA A 427 -27.27 -24.38 6.09
C ALA A 427 -26.19 -24.36 7.18
N THR A 428 -24.97 -24.74 6.84
CA THR A 428 -23.79 -24.62 7.70
C THR A 428 -22.98 -23.41 7.26
N ALA A 429 -22.95 -22.38 8.12
CA ALA A 429 -22.19 -21.15 7.92
C ALA A 429 -20.94 -21.16 8.78
N ASP A 430 -19.75 -21.25 8.17
CA ASP A 430 -18.46 -21.25 8.84
C ASP A 430 -17.81 -19.87 8.74
N PHE A 431 -17.52 -19.29 9.89
CA PHE A 431 -16.93 -17.95 10.02
C PHE A 431 -15.47 -18.02 10.45
N SER A 432 -14.75 -16.95 10.17
CA SER A 432 -13.38 -16.77 10.63
C SER A 432 -13.30 -16.59 12.14
N GLN A 433 -12.10 -16.79 12.69
CA GLN A 433 -11.82 -16.75 14.14
C GLN A 433 -12.20 -15.41 14.79
N GLU A 434 -12.26 -14.31 14.05
CA GLU A 434 -12.70 -12.99 14.50
C GLU A 434 -14.12 -12.98 15.03
N MET A 435 -14.95 -13.98 14.69
CA MET A 435 -16.27 -14.18 15.26
C MET A 435 -16.23 -14.34 16.79
N ARG A 436 -15.11 -14.70 17.37
CA ARG A 436 -14.90 -14.84 18.81
C ARG A 436 -14.67 -13.50 19.54
N ALA A 437 -14.52 -12.39 18.79
CA ALA A 437 -14.22 -11.06 19.35
C ALA A 437 -15.46 -10.34 19.88
N TYR A 438 -16.24 -10.98 20.72
CA TYR A 438 -17.41 -10.38 21.35
C TYR A 438 -17.36 -10.54 22.87
N GLY A 439 -18.10 -9.67 23.57
CA GLY A 439 -18.47 -9.79 24.97
C GLY A 439 -19.99 -9.64 25.11
N GLY A 440 -20.53 -9.59 26.34
CA GLY A 440 -21.95 -9.25 26.57
C GLY A 440 -22.84 -10.44 26.92
N GLY A 441 -22.30 -11.63 27.16
CA GLY A 441 -22.99 -12.78 27.73
C GLY A 441 -24.10 -13.38 26.83
N SER A 442 -25.00 -14.16 27.48
CA SER A 442 -26.02 -14.98 26.80
C SER A 442 -26.96 -14.23 25.87
N LEU A 443 -27.30 -12.98 26.18
CA LEU A 443 -28.17 -12.17 25.34
C LEU A 443 -27.50 -11.88 23.98
N ARG A 444 -26.25 -11.46 23.99
CA ARG A 444 -25.53 -11.15 22.75
C ARG A 444 -25.35 -12.41 21.89
N VAL A 445 -24.99 -13.53 22.50
CA VAL A 445 -24.87 -14.82 21.81
C VAL A 445 -26.18 -15.20 21.12
N ARG A 446 -27.32 -15.06 21.84
CA ARG A 446 -28.65 -15.29 21.26
C ARG A 446 -28.90 -14.40 20.04
N LEU A 447 -28.60 -13.10 20.16
CA LEU A 447 -28.84 -12.13 19.08
C LEU A 447 -27.92 -12.37 17.86
N ILE A 448 -26.67 -12.76 18.07
CA ILE A 448 -25.77 -13.17 16.98
C ILE A 448 -26.38 -14.35 16.21
N ARG A 449 -26.78 -15.40 16.94
CA ARG A 449 -27.43 -16.58 16.35
C ARG A 449 -28.70 -16.21 15.59
N GLU A 450 -29.54 -15.37 16.19
CA GLU A 450 -30.81 -14.94 15.61
C GLU A 450 -30.62 -14.15 14.31
N GLN A 451 -29.67 -13.19 14.28
CA GLN A 451 -29.34 -12.43 13.06
C GLN A 451 -28.89 -13.34 11.90
N ILE A 452 -27.98 -14.27 12.16
CA ILE A 452 -27.46 -15.21 11.16
C ILE A 452 -28.59 -16.13 10.69
N THR A 453 -29.33 -16.75 11.63
CA THR A 453 -30.39 -17.71 11.35
C THR A 453 -31.52 -17.09 10.53
N GLN A 454 -32.05 -15.94 10.96
CA GLN A 454 -33.14 -15.26 10.26
C GLN A 454 -32.71 -14.78 8.86
N THR A 455 -31.45 -14.34 8.71
CA THR A 455 -30.93 -13.96 7.40
C THR A 455 -30.84 -15.15 6.44
N LEU A 456 -30.57 -16.37 6.90
CA LEU A 456 -30.52 -17.55 6.06
C LEU A 456 -31.88 -18.21 5.82
N LEU A 457 -32.79 -18.19 6.80
CA LEU A 457 -34.13 -18.78 6.68
C LEU A 457 -35.03 -18.09 5.63
N GLN A 458 -34.62 -16.95 5.07
CA GLN A 458 -35.33 -16.34 3.93
C GLN A 458 -35.29 -17.21 2.67
N PHE A 459 -34.31 -18.12 2.57
CA PHE A 459 -34.11 -18.94 1.39
C PHE A 459 -34.92 -20.26 1.49
N PRO A 460 -35.74 -20.60 0.48
CA PRO A 460 -36.60 -21.79 0.53
C PRO A 460 -35.87 -23.13 0.65
N THR A 461 -34.57 -23.13 0.40
CA THR A 461 -33.70 -24.31 0.53
C THR A 461 -33.10 -24.47 1.93
N VAL A 462 -33.48 -23.62 2.89
CA VAL A 462 -32.90 -23.60 4.26
C VAL A 462 -34.01 -23.76 5.30
N ASP A 463 -34.00 -24.89 5.99
CA ASP A 463 -34.92 -25.22 7.10
C ASP A 463 -34.26 -25.03 8.45
N ALA A 464 -32.94 -25.19 8.52
CA ALA A 464 -32.15 -25.04 9.75
C ALA A 464 -30.77 -24.44 9.47
N VAL A 465 -30.15 -23.84 10.51
CA VAL A 465 -28.85 -23.18 10.41
C VAL A 465 -27.90 -23.69 11.50
N ILE A 466 -26.72 -24.14 11.07
CA ILE A 466 -25.57 -24.47 11.92
C ILE A 466 -24.55 -23.35 11.77
N ILE A 467 -24.04 -22.84 12.89
CA ILE A 467 -22.98 -21.81 12.93
C ILE A 467 -21.69 -22.49 13.36
N ALA A 468 -20.67 -22.37 12.52
CA ALA A 468 -19.32 -22.83 12.79
C ALA A 468 -18.32 -21.65 12.84
N VAL A 469 -17.24 -21.82 13.56
CA VAL A 469 -16.11 -20.92 13.60
C VAL A 469 -14.83 -21.74 13.42
N GLU A 470 -14.10 -21.52 12.35
CA GLU A 470 -12.91 -22.32 11.97
C GLU A 470 -13.22 -23.82 11.83
N GLY A 471 -14.43 -24.14 11.36
CA GLY A 471 -14.91 -25.52 11.20
C GLY A 471 -15.47 -26.17 12.49
N GLU A 472 -15.31 -25.52 13.63
CA GLU A 472 -15.86 -26.00 14.93
C GLU A 472 -17.32 -25.57 15.07
N THR A 473 -18.21 -26.50 15.40
CA THR A 473 -19.64 -26.23 15.66
C THR A 473 -20.00 -26.28 17.12
N GLU A 474 -19.20 -27.00 17.92
CA GLU A 474 -19.41 -27.12 19.37
C GLU A 474 -18.55 -26.07 20.11
N GLY A 475 -19.07 -25.55 21.20
CA GLY A 475 -18.35 -24.55 22.00
C GLY A 475 -18.18 -23.18 21.37
N VAL A 476 -18.72 -22.96 20.17
CA VAL A 476 -18.71 -21.66 19.52
C VAL A 476 -19.89 -20.80 20.01
N LEU A 477 -19.69 -19.49 20.08
CA LEU A 477 -20.69 -18.54 20.58
C LEU A 477 -21.17 -18.92 21.98
N GLN A 478 -20.25 -18.99 22.92
CA GLN A 478 -20.56 -19.21 24.34
C GLN A 478 -20.69 -17.88 25.08
N PRO A 479 -21.57 -17.79 26.11
CA PRO A 479 -21.72 -16.60 26.95
C PRO A 479 -20.45 -16.20 27.69
#